data_16897961cf435305c10418d1d8651e6c
#
_entry.id   16897961cf435305c10418d1d8651e6c
#
_cell.length_a   1.000
_cell.length_b   1.000
_cell.length_c   1.000
_cell.angle_alpha   90.00
_cell.angle_beta   90.00
_cell.angle_gamma   90.00
#
_symmetry.space_group_name_H-M   'P 1'
#
loop_
_entity.id
_entity.type
_entity.pdbx_description
1 polymer ?
#
loop_
_entity_poly.entity_id
_entity_poly.type
_entity_poly.pdbx_seq_one_letter_code
_entity_poly.pdbx_strand_id
1 'polypeptide(L)'
;MSTAYLTVTLIAVAANGFSGIAALLQMQAIVPGMAKAGVPVSWLRFPIGTMKTAGALGLAAGLAFRPLGVAAAIGLVLFFVCAIYTHIRASDYSPQFYLANGFLALNVAALALALHEKNSSVFAMALS
;
A
#
# COMPACT_ATOMS: atom_id res chain seq x y z
N MET A 1 20.40 6.94 -5.20
CA MET A 1 19.04 6.79 -4.63
C MET A 1 18.92 7.81 -3.49
N SER A 2 17.87 8.61 -3.50
CA SER A 2 17.70 9.63 -2.46
C SER A 2 17.28 9.02 -1.14
N THR A 3 17.65 9.69 -0.04
CA THR A 3 17.24 9.28 1.30
C THR A 3 15.72 9.32 1.44
N ALA A 4 15.09 10.35 0.87
CA ALA A 4 13.63 10.47 0.93
C ALA A 4 12.95 9.30 0.24
N TYR A 5 13.39 8.94 -0.96
CA TYR A 5 12.82 7.79 -1.69
C TYR A 5 12.99 6.50 -0.90
N LEU A 6 14.19 6.23 -0.40
CA LEU A 6 14.47 5.01 0.36
C LEU A 6 13.62 4.96 1.63
N THR A 7 13.61 6.05 2.40
CA THR A 7 12.90 6.10 3.69
C THR A 7 11.40 5.92 3.51
N VAL A 8 10.79 6.68 2.59
CA VAL A 8 9.35 6.61 2.35
C VAL A 8 8.96 5.24 1.82
N THR A 9 9.78 4.68 0.91
CA THR A 9 9.51 3.35 0.36
C THR A 9 9.56 2.28 1.44
N LEU A 10 10.55 2.32 2.33
CA LEU A 10 10.65 1.35 3.43
C LEU A 10 9.48 1.47 4.39
N ILE A 11 9.04 2.69 4.70
CA ILE A 11 7.85 2.90 5.54
C ILE A 11 6.62 2.33 4.85
N ALA A 12 6.48 2.57 3.55
CA ALA A 12 5.35 2.06 2.78
C ALA A 12 5.36 0.53 2.73
N VAL A 13 6.53 -0.09 2.55
CA VAL A 13 6.67 -1.56 2.58
C VAL A 13 6.21 -2.11 3.93
N ALA A 14 6.68 -1.51 5.02
CA ALA A 14 6.34 -1.97 6.36
C ALA A 14 4.84 -1.80 6.64
N ALA A 15 4.28 -0.63 6.31
CA ALA A 15 2.89 -0.32 6.58
C ALA A 15 1.94 -1.20 5.76
N ASN A 16 2.16 -1.26 4.44
CA ASN A 16 1.31 -2.06 3.56
C ASN A 16 1.49 -3.56 3.84
N GLY A 17 2.72 -4.00 4.12
CA GLY A 17 3.02 -5.40 4.43
C GLY A 17 2.34 -5.83 5.72
N PHE A 18 2.47 -5.05 6.78
CA PHE A 18 1.82 -5.35 8.04
C PHE A 18 0.30 -5.40 7.88
N SER A 19 -0.28 -4.39 7.23
CA SER A 19 -1.72 -4.32 7.01
C SER A 19 -2.21 -5.47 6.13
N GLY A 20 -1.43 -5.84 5.10
CA GLY A 20 -1.78 -6.95 4.21
C GLY A 20 -1.77 -8.29 4.94
N ILE A 21 -0.73 -8.55 5.75
CA ILE A 21 -0.63 -9.78 6.52
C ILE A 21 -1.76 -9.85 7.56
N ALA A 22 -2.05 -8.72 8.24
CA ALA A 22 -3.14 -8.66 9.20
C ALA A 22 -4.48 -8.99 8.53
N ALA A 23 -4.70 -8.52 7.32
CA ALA A 23 -5.91 -8.83 6.56
C ALA A 23 -5.96 -10.31 6.15
N LEU A 24 -4.82 -10.88 5.70
CA LEU A 24 -4.74 -12.30 5.36
C LEU A 24 -5.08 -13.18 6.56
N LEU A 25 -4.67 -12.77 7.76
CA LEU A 25 -4.95 -13.49 8.99
C LEU A 25 -6.34 -13.17 9.55
N GLN A 26 -7.09 -12.27 8.93
CA GLN A 26 -8.42 -11.84 9.36
C GLN A 26 -8.44 -11.45 10.84
N MET A 27 -7.50 -10.57 11.25
CA MET A 27 -7.39 -10.14 12.63
C MET A 27 -8.68 -9.49 13.13
N GLN A 28 -9.07 -9.79 14.37
CA GLN A 28 -10.32 -9.30 14.97
C GLN A 28 -10.43 -7.78 14.98
N ALA A 29 -9.31 -7.08 15.09
CA ALA A 29 -9.31 -5.62 15.09
C ALA A 29 -9.81 -5.03 13.76
N ILE A 30 -9.73 -5.79 12.67
CA ILE A 30 -10.10 -5.32 11.31
C ILE A 30 -11.54 -5.70 10.97
N VAL A 31 -12.03 -6.85 11.45
CA VAL A 31 -13.32 -7.41 11.06
C VAL A 31 -14.48 -6.44 11.28
N PRO A 32 -14.61 -5.73 12.41
CA PRO A 32 -15.71 -4.78 12.57
C PRO A 32 -15.70 -3.65 11.55
N GLY A 33 -14.50 -3.21 11.12
CA GLY A 33 -14.38 -2.18 10.10
C GLY A 33 -14.91 -2.63 8.75
N MET A 34 -14.80 -3.91 8.43
CA MET A 34 -15.34 -4.47 7.19
C MET A 34 -16.85 -4.36 7.14
N ALA A 35 -17.51 -4.70 8.25
CA ALA A 35 -18.97 -4.60 8.33
C ALA A 35 -19.41 -3.15 8.17
N LYS A 36 -18.74 -2.19 8.80
CA LYS A 36 -19.04 -0.78 8.69
C LYS A 36 -18.86 -0.26 7.28
N ALA A 37 -17.84 -0.72 6.58
CA ALA A 37 -17.57 -0.32 5.20
C ALA A 37 -18.49 -1.01 4.20
N GLY A 38 -19.30 -1.97 4.65
CA GLY A 38 -20.19 -2.73 3.77
C GLY A 38 -19.46 -3.72 2.86
N VAL A 39 -18.34 -4.24 3.31
CA VAL A 39 -17.48 -5.14 2.54
C VAL A 39 -17.50 -6.53 3.20
N PRO A 40 -17.66 -7.62 2.42
CA PRO A 40 -17.65 -8.97 2.98
C PRO A 40 -16.30 -9.30 3.66
N VAL A 41 -16.37 -9.98 4.81
CA VAL A 41 -15.16 -10.36 5.57
C VAL A 41 -14.23 -11.24 4.74
N SER A 42 -14.78 -12.07 3.85
CA SER A 42 -13.99 -12.92 2.95
C SER A 42 -13.03 -12.11 2.08
N TRP A 43 -13.32 -10.85 1.80
CA TRP A 43 -12.46 -9.98 1.02
C TRP A 43 -11.16 -9.60 1.74
N LEU A 44 -11.07 -9.84 3.06
CA LEU A 44 -9.83 -9.60 3.79
C LEU A 44 -8.67 -10.43 3.24
N ARG A 45 -8.92 -11.68 2.82
CA ARG A 45 -7.89 -12.50 2.21
C ARG A 45 -7.68 -12.14 0.76
N PHE A 46 -8.75 -11.98 0.00
CA PHE A 46 -8.69 -11.60 -1.41
C PHE A 46 -9.91 -10.72 -1.73
N PRO A 47 -9.73 -9.55 -2.36
CA PRO A 47 -8.44 -9.02 -2.85
C PRO A 47 -7.62 -8.23 -1.85
N ILE A 48 -8.15 -7.91 -0.66
CA ILE A 48 -7.55 -6.93 0.24
C ILE A 48 -6.16 -7.33 0.71
N GLY A 49 -6.06 -8.44 1.45
CA GLY A 49 -4.78 -8.86 2.01
C GLY A 49 -3.78 -9.23 0.94
N THR A 50 -4.23 -9.93 -0.09
CA THR A 50 -3.37 -10.35 -1.20
C THR A 50 -2.79 -9.14 -1.93
N MET A 51 -3.62 -8.15 -2.26
CA MET A 51 -3.16 -6.98 -3.01
C MET A 51 -2.23 -6.09 -2.18
N LYS A 52 -2.51 -5.91 -0.89
CA LYS A 52 -1.64 -5.14 -0.02
C LYS A 52 -0.29 -5.80 0.16
N THR A 53 -0.27 -7.11 0.36
CA THR A 53 0.96 -7.87 0.53
C THR A 53 1.77 -7.90 -0.77
N ALA A 54 1.11 -8.16 -1.90
CA ALA A 54 1.76 -8.13 -3.20
C ALA A 54 2.32 -6.74 -3.51
N GLY A 55 1.57 -5.69 -3.17
CA GLY A 55 2.03 -4.31 -3.34
C GLY A 55 3.27 -4.01 -2.51
N ALA A 56 3.28 -4.46 -1.25
CA ALA A 56 4.44 -4.29 -0.37
C ALA A 56 5.67 -4.99 -0.94
N LEU A 57 5.51 -6.23 -1.40
CA LEU A 57 6.60 -6.97 -2.02
C LEU A 57 7.09 -6.29 -3.31
N GLY A 58 6.16 -5.74 -4.10
CA GLY A 58 6.52 -4.99 -5.30
C GLY A 58 7.26 -3.70 -5.00
N LEU A 59 6.87 -2.98 -3.95
CA LEU A 59 7.60 -1.79 -3.51
C LEU A 59 9.01 -2.14 -3.06
N ALA A 60 9.16 -3.23 -2.32
CA ALA A 60 10.47 -3.69 -1.87
C ALA A 60 11.34 -4.09 -3.07
N ALA A 61 10.80 -4.86 -3.99
CA ALA A 61 11.50 -5.26 -5.22
C ALA A 61 11.82 -4.06 -6.10
N GLY A 62 11.02 -3.00 -6.02
CA GLY A 62 11.24 -1.75 -6.74
C GLY A 62 12.51 -1.02 -6.33
N LEU A 63 13.04 -1.29 -5.14
CA LEU A 63 14.34 -0.75 -4.74
C LEU A 63 15.46 -1.34 -5.59
N ALA A 64 15.28 -2.55 -6.11
CA ALA A 64 16.22 -3.17 -7.04
C ALA A 64 15.85 -2.90 -8.50
N PHE A 65 14.55 -2.75 -8.80
CA PHE A 65 14.07 -2.55 -10.16
C PHE A 65 12.90 -1.56 -10.14
N ARG A 66 13.20 -0.29 -10.38
CA ARG A 66 12.24 0.81 -10.23
C ARG A 66 10.89 0.62 -10.93
N PRO A 67 10.83 0.17 -12.21
CA PRO A 67 9.52 0.03 -12.87
C PRO A 67 8.55 -0.87 -12.11
N LEU A 68 9.05 -1.89 -11.44
CA LEU A 68 8.21 -2.77 -10.62
C LEU A 68 7.67 -2.02 -9.40
N GLY A 69 8.52 -1.18 -8.78
CA GLY A 69 8.10 -0.34 -7.65
C GLY A 69 7.04 0.69 -8.06
N VAL A 70 7.21 1.31 -9.22
CA VAL A 70 6.22 2.25 -9.76
C VAL A 70 4.89 1.54 -9.99
N ALA A 71 4.92 0.36 -10.61
CA ALA A 71 3.70 -0.40 -10.86
C ALA A 71 3.00 -0.79 -9.54
N ALA A 72 3.77 -1.23 -8.55
CA ALA A 72 3.23 -1.58 -7.24
C ALA A 72 2.61 -0.37 -6.54
N ALA A 73 3.28 0.78 -6.60
CA ALA A 73 2.77 2.01 -6.00
C ALA A 73 1.46 2.46 -6.66
N ILE A 74 1.39 2.38 -7.99
CA ILE A 74 0.16 2.70 -8.72
C ILE A 74 -0.98 1.78 -8.28
N GLY A 75 -0.71 0.47 -8.18
CA GLY A 75 -1.70 -0.50 -7.74
C GLY A 75 -2.20 -0.21 -6.34
N LEU A 76 -1.31 0.12 -5.41
CA LEU A 76 -1.69 0.46 -4.04
C LEU A 76 -2.49 1.76 -3.97
N VAL A 77 -2.11 2.77 -4.76
CA VAL A 77 -2.87 4.04 -4.83
C VAL A 77 -4.30 3.75 -5.29
N LEU A 78 -4.45 2.98 -6.37
CA LEU A 78 -5.77 2.63 -6.88
C LEU A 78 -6.56 1.81 -5.85
N PHE A 79 -5.90 0.89 -5.16
CA PHE A 79 -6.53 0.10 -4.11
C PHE A 79 -7.12 1.00 -3.02
N PHE A 80 -6.35 1.97 -2.52
CA PHE A 80 -6.82 2.84 -1.44
C PHE A 80 -7.84 3.87 -1.91
N VAL A 81 -7.80 4.29 -3.16
CA VAL A 81 -8.88 5.10 -3.75
C VAL A 81 -10.20 4.31 -3.69
N CYS A 82 -10.16 3.04 -4.08
CA CYS A 82 -11.34 2.19 -4.02
C CYS A 82 -11.78 1.96 -2.57
N ALA A 83 -10.83 1.77 -1.64
CA ALA A 83 -11.15 1.58 -0.23
C ALA A 83 -11.84 2.81 0.35
N ILE A 84 -11.34 3.99 0.05
CA ILE A 84 -11.96 5.25 0.50
C ILE A 84 -13.38 5.37 -0.07
N TYR A 85 -13.54 5.03 -1.35
CA TYR A 85 -14.86 5.03 -1.98
C TYR A 85 -15.85 4.12 -1.25
N THR A 86 -15.42 2.90 -0.86
CA THR A 86 -16.31 1.98 -0.14
C THR A 86 -16.73 2.54 1.22
N HIS A 87 -15.81 3.21 1.93
CA HIS A 87 -16.14 3.86 3.19
C HIS A 87 -17.13 5.00 3.00
N ILE A 88 -16.92 5.84 2.01
CA ILE A 88 -17.82 6.96 1.72
C ILE A 88 -19.20 6.45 1.33
N ARG A 89 -19.26 5.43 0.50
CA ARG A 89 -20.54 4.83 0.07
C ARG A 89 -21.33 4.28 1.24
N ALA A 90 -20.65 3.72 2.24
CA ALA A 90 -21.26 3.17 3.44
C ALA A 90 -21.47 4.23 4.54
N SER A 91 -21.10 5.48 4.28
CA SER A 91 -21.09 6.57 5.27
C SER A 91 -20.28 6.20 6.51
N ASP A 92 -19.19 5.46 6.29
CA ASP A 92 -18.32 4.96 7.36
C ASP A 92 -17.11 5.88 7.49
N TYR A 93 -17.14 6.78 8.47
CA TYR A 93 -16.05 7.71 8.77
C TYR A 93 -15.33 7.31 10.06
N SER A 94 -15.24 5.98 10.30
CA SER A 94 -14.54 5.40 11.44
C SER A 94 -13.01 5.59 11.31
N PRO A 95 -12.22 5.18 12.33
CA PRO A 95 -10.76 5.24 12.24
C PRO A 95 -10.17 4.55 11.01
N GLN A 96 -10.81 3.48 10.51
CA GLN A 96 -10.35 2.80 9.31
C GLN A 96 -10.42 3.71 8.07
N PHE A 97 -11.43 4.58 8.00
CA PHE A 97 -11.50 5.57 6.92
C PHE A 97 -10.28 6.49 6.95
N TYR A 98 -9.92 6.99 8.13
CA TYR A 98 -8.76 7.87 8.26
C TYR A 98 -7.46 7.13 7.99
N LEU A 99 -7.36 5.86 8.40
CA LEU A 99 -6.20 5.03 8.06
C LEU A 99 -6.06 4.85 6.56
N ALA A 100 -7.18 4.60 5.85
CA ALA A 100 -7.15 4.47 4.39
C ALA A 100 -6.64 5.75 3.73
N ASN A 101 -7.05 6.92 4.23
CA ASN A 101 -6.55 8.19 3.73
C ASN A 101 -5.04 8.35 3.99
N GLY A 102 -4.58 7.96 5.17
CA GLY A 102 -3.16 8.00 5.52
C GLY A 102 -2.33 7.08 4.63
N PHE A 103 -2.81 5.85 4.40
CA PHE A 103 -2.15 4.91 3.50
C PHE A 103 -2.12 5.45 2.06
N LEU A 104 -3.22 6.07 1.61
CA LEU A 104 -3.25 6.67 0.27
C LEU A 104 -2.16 7.74 0.15
N ALA A 105 -2.07 8.64 1.13
CA ALA A 105 -1.06 9.69 1.12
C ALA A 105 0.35 9.11 1.11
N LEU A 106 0.60 8.07 1.90
CA LEU A 106 1.90 7.41 1.96
C LEU A 106 2.27 6.77 0.61
N ASN A 107 1.32 6.08 -0.01
CA ASN A 107 1.57 5.42 -1.28
C ASN A 107 1.71 6.42 -2.43
N VAL A 108 0.98 7.54 -2.41
CA VAL A 108 1.16 8.63 -3.38
C VAL A 108 2.57 9.23 -3.22
N ALA A 109 3.02 9.45 -1.99
CA ALA A 109 4.38 9.96 -1.76
C ALA A 109 5.44 8.98 -2.28
N ALA A 110 5.26 7.68 -2.03
CA ALA A 110 6.18 6.67 -2.53
C ALA A 110 6.20 6.65 -4.07
N LEU A 111 5.05 6.76 -4.70
CA LEU A 111 4.94 6.82 -6.16
C LEU A 111 5.64 8.06 -6.72
N ALA A 112 5.37 9.23 -6.14
CA ALA A 112 5.97 10.48 -6.60
C ALA A 112 7.49 10.43 -6.50
N LEU A 113 8.02 9.94 -5.38
CA LEU A 113 9.46 9.84 -5.19
C LEU A 113 10.08 8.82 -6.15
N ALA A 114 9.39 7.71 -6.42
CA ALA A 114 9.87 6.71 -7.39
C ALA A 114 9.95 7.30 -8.80
N LEU A 115 8.98 8.12 -9.18
CA LEU A 115 8.95 8.76 -10.50
C LEU A 115 10.05 9.80 -10.64
N HIS A 116 10.45 10.45 -9.55
CA HIS A 116 11.51 11.46 -9.57
C HIS A 116 12.91 10.86 -9.44
N GLU A 117 13.03 9.59 -9.13
CA GLU A 117 14.34 8.95 -8.92
C GLU A 117 15.02 8.69 -10.26
N LYS A 118 16.22 9.22 -10.45
CA LYS A 118 16.97 9.11 -11.72
C LYS A 118 17.77 7.81 -11.80
N ASN A 119 18.53 7.48 -10.75
CA ASN A 119 19.30 6.25 -10.65
C ASN A 119 18.63 5.39 -9.60
N SER A 120 17.53 4.87 -9.96
CA SER A 120 16.48 4.56 -9.01
C SER A 120 16.50 3.15 -8.46
N SER A 121 17.48 2.33 -8.79
CA SER A 121 17.52 0.98 -8.27
C SER A 121 18.83 0.69 -7.57
N VAL A 122 18.76 -0.11 -6.52
CA VAL A 122 19.95 -0.64 -5.85
C VAL A 122 20.79 -1.43 -6.85
N PHE A 123 20.13 -2.16 -7.75
CA PHE A 123 20.80 -2.94 -8.78
C PHE A 123 21.62 -2.04 -9.72
N ALA A 124 21.05 -0.93 -10.18
CA ALA A 124 21.76 0.01 -11.03
C ALA A 124 22.94 0.65 -10.30
N MET A 125 22.78 0.96 -9.02
CA MET A 125 23.87 1.50 -8.20
C MET A 125 24.99 0.48 -8.01
N ALA A 126 24.67 -0.79 -7.85
CA ALA A 126 25.65 -1.85 -7.69
C ALA A 126 26.47 -2.09 -8.97
N LEU A 127 25.90 -1.81 -10.13
CA LEU A 127 26.58 -1.98 -11.42
C LEU A 127 27.41 -0.78 -11.84
N SER A 128 27.21 0.37 -11.20
CA SER A 128 27.97 1.58 -11.52
C SER A 128 29.21 1.70 -10.65
#